data_8737362b7cb42f64f5834d6206ef0b21
#
_entry.id   8737362b7cb42f64f5834d6206ef0b21
#
_cell.length_a   1.000
_cell.length_b   1.000
_cell.length_c   1.000
_cell.angle_alpha   90.00
_cell.angle_beta   90.00
_cell.angle_gamma   90.00
#
_symmetry.space_group_name_H-M   'P 1'
#
loop_
_entity.id
_entity.type
_entity.pdbx_description
1 polymer ?
#
loop_
_entity_poly.entity_id
_entity_poly.type
_entity_poly.pdbx_seq_one_letter_code
_entity_poly.pdbx_strand_id
1 'polypeptide(L)'
;MEKRRKSAALLPVGVFLVFYLGLRILFEYIMKIPMGFYNVPIVVAFLAALLVACLQNRKVGFDEKLEIMGRGIGDKNIITMLLIFLTAGTFVGVVGRSSAESVAYFMLSIIPARFAVAVLFVVACFVSTAMGTSVGTITLLTPIAAAVSQSSGFSLALCVASVMGGSMFGDNLSFISDTTIAACNGQGCEMKDKFRENFWIALPAAIVSLVLILISSFRAEIGTAVTHEYNLTQIIPYVLVLVGGIAGFNVFLVLLTGIVSGAVIMLAMGQVTPYEMLAAMGSGVSGMFETCMVAVLVAAMCALIRENGGFDVLLDVIHRVFKGSKSGQLGVGILVALLDVATANNTVAIVMANPIAKEMADDYQITPRKTASLLDTFSCISQGVIPYGAQMLVAISAVHELGGEISAFQIIPKLFYPGMLFVSSLIFIFVIPQKTGK
;
A
#
# COMPACT_ATOMS: atom_id res chain seq x y z
N MET A 1 4.01 -27.85 29.05
CA MET A 1 4.14 -26.51 29.66
C MET A 1 4.94 -25.55 28.76
N GLU A 2 5.99 -25.98 28.12
CA GLU A 2 6.85 -25.18 27.22
C GLU A 2 6.09 -24.65 25.97
N LYS A 3 5.29 -25.49 25.33
CA LYS A 3 4.46 -25.11 24.17
C LYS A 3 3.39 -24.04 24.50
N ARG A 4 2.87 -24.04 25.74
CA ARG A 4 1.89 -23.05 26.22
C ARG A 4 2.54 -21.69 26.57
N ARG A 5 3.84 -21.70 26.92
CA ARG A 5 4.62 -20.46 27.18
C ARG A 5 5.00 -19.77 25.87
N LYS A 6 5.35 -20.53 24.82
CA LYS A 6 5.67 -19.98 23.49
C LYS A 6 4.46 -19.34 22.83
N SER A 7 3.25 -19.90 22.94
CA SER A 7 2.02 -19.30 22.40
C SER A 7 1.64 -17.98 23.05
N ALA A 8 1.96 -17.79 24.34
CA ALA A 8 1.74 -16.53 25.03
C ALA A 8 2.61 -15.39 24.45
N ALA A 9 3.73 -15.69 23.77
CA ALA A 9 4.58 -14.71 23.13
C ALA A 9 3.89 -13.96 21.98
N LEU A 10 2.83 -14.51 21.39
CA LEU A 10 1.99 -13.85 20.37
C LEU A 10 0.91 -12.94 20.98
N LEU A 11 0.76 -12.91 22.32
CA LEU A 11 -0.24 -12.07 22.98
C LEU A 11 -0.16 -10.58 22.59
N PRO A 12 1.03 -9.96 22.38
CA PRO A 12 1.11 -8.57 21.93
C PRO A 12 0.39 -8.33 20.61
N VAL A 13 0.50 -9.26 19.65
CA VAL A 13 -0.25 -9.18 18.37
C VAL A 13 -1.76 -9.27 18.63
N GLY A 14 -2.19 -10.20 19.46
CA GLY A 14 -3.59 -10.31 19.86
C GLY A 14 -4.13 -9.03 20.54
N VAL A 15 -3.33 -8.44 21.45
CA VAL A 15 -3.67 -7.17 22.09
C VAL A 15 -3.77 -6.03 21.08
N PHE A 16 -2.81 -5.94 20.15
CA PHE A 16 -2.88 -4.97 19.05
C PHE A 16 -4.20 -5.11 18.27
N LEU A 17 -4.53 -6.33 17.82
CA LEU A 17 -5.73 -6.58 17.03
C LEU A 17 -7.01 -6.21 17.82
N VAL A 18 -7.12 -6.67 19.07
CA VAL A 18 -8.30 -6.40 19.91
C VAL A 18 -8.40 -4.91 20.22
N PHE A 19 -7.30 -4.26 20.58
CA PHE A 19 -7.30 -2.84 20.92
C PHE A 19 -7.62 -1.98 19.70
N TYR A 20 -6.90 -2.20 18.61
CA TYR A 20 -7.03 -1.38 17.39
C TYR A 20 -8.35 -1.62 16.66
N LEU A 21 -8.68 -2.89 16.38
CA LEU A 21 -9.92 -3.26 15.70
C LEU A 21 -11.15 -3.10 16.61
N GLY A 22 -11.02 -3.51 17.87
CA GLY A 22 -12.12 -3.43 18.82
C GLY A 22 -12.56 -1.98 19.10
N LEU A 23 -11.61 -1.05 19.31
CA LEU A 23 -11.94 0.36 19.50
C LEU A 23 -12.51 1.00 18.23
N ARG A 24 -12.01 0.64 17.05
CA ARG A 24 -12.53 1.13 15.77
C ARG A 24 -13.97 0.70 15.54
N ILE A 25 -14.28 -0.58 15.78
CA ILE A 25 -15.65 -1.10 15.71
C ILE A 25 -16.53 -0.41 16.74
N LEU A 26 -16.03 -0.23 17.96
CA LEU A 26 -16.75 0.48 19.03
C LEU A 26 -17.13 1.91 18.58
N PHE A 27 -16.16 2.68 18.08
CA PHE A 27 -16.37 4.08 17.70
C PHE A 27 -17.29 4.21 16.48
N GLU A 28 -17.07 3.44 15.41
CA GLU A 28 -17.85 3.55 14.17
C GLU A 28 -19.27 2.99 14.31
N TYR A 29 -19.41 1.75 14.82
CA TYR A 29 -20.69 1.04 14.77
C TYR A 29 -21.51 1.15 16.07
N ILE A 30 -20.88 1.26 17.23
CA ILE A 30 -21.58 1.30 18.52
C ILE A 30 -21.80 2.75 18.95
N MET A 31 -20.76 3.57 18.95
CA MET A 31 -20.83 4.98 19.33
C MET A 31 -21.27 5.89 18.20
N LYS A 32 -21.30 5.40 16.95
CA LYS A 32 -21.68 6.12 15.73
C LYS A 32 -20.93 7.45 15.55
N ILE A 33 -19.64 7.45 15.90
CA ILE A 33 -18.77 8.61 15.71
C ILE A 33 -18.40 8.65 14.21
N PRO A 34 -18.67 9.76 13.50
CA PRO A 34 -18.27 9.89 12.09
C PRO A 34 -16.78 9.67 11.94
N MET A 35 -16.39 8.84 10.96
CA MET A 35 -14.98 8.47 10.72
C MET A 35 -14.32 7.78 11.94
N GLY A 36 -15.10 7.16 12.82
CA GLY A 36 -14.65 6.52 14.05
C GLY A 36 -13.52 5.51 13.84
N PHE A 37 -13.51 4.88 12.66
CA PHE A 37 -12.45 3.97 12.24
C PHE A 37 -11.07 4.64 12.15
N TYR A 38 -10.98 5.96 11.89
CA TYR A 38 -9.73 6.72 11.83
C TYR A 38 -9.33 7.35 13.18
N ASN A 39 -10.23 7.42 14.15
CA ASN A 39 -9.99 8.10 15.42
C ASN A 39 -9.06 7.33 16.38
N VAL A 40 -8.63 6.10 16.02
CA VAL A 40 -7.64 5.36 16.82
C VAL A 40 -6.30 5.41 16.10
N PRO A 41 -5.34 6.26 16.56
CA PRO A 41 -4.01 6.30 15.97
C PRO A 41 -3.32 4.95 16.13
N ILE A 42 -2.85 4.39 15.02
CA ILE A 42 -2.24 3.06 15.00
C ILE A 42 -0.98 2.98 15.86
N VAL A 43 -0.23 4.06 15.93
CA VAL A 43 0.98 4.19 16.78
C VAL A 43 0.63 3.92 18.26
N VAL A 44 -0.52 4.44 18.75
CA VAL A 44 -0.98 4.22 20.13
C VAL A 44 -1.32 2.75 20.37
N ALA A 45 -1.95 2.09 19.40
CA ALA A 45 -2.26 0.67 19.50
C ALA A 45 -0.98 -0.19 19.54
N PHE A 46 0.04 0.16 18.72
CA PHE A 46 1.35 -0.52 18.78
C PHE A 46 2.11 -0.25 20.07
N LEU A 47 2.02 0.95 20.65
CA LEU A 47 2.62 1.25 21.97
C LEU A 47 1.97 0.39 23.06
N ALA A 48 0.65 0.22 23.04
CA ALA A 48 -0.04 -0.65 23.98
C ALA A 48 0.40 -2.13 23.82
N ALA A 49 0.52 -2.60 22.57
CA ALA A 49 1.01 -3.94 22.28
C ALA A 49 2.47 -4.14 22.72
N LEU A 50 3.34 -3.16 22.44
CA LEU A 50 4.74 -3.17 22.86
C LEU A 50 4.88 -3.20 24.38
N LEU A 51 4.04 -2.44 25.10
CA LEU A 51 4.00 -2.50 26.57
C LEU A 51 3.69 -3.92 27.05
N VAL A 52 2.72 -4.60 26.44
CA VAL A 52 2.41 -6.00 26.77
C VAL A 52 3.58 -6.92 26.46
N ALA A 53 4.28 -6.73 25.33
CA ALA A 53 5.49 -7.48 25.00
C ALA A 53 6.59 -7.28 26.07
N CYS A 54 6.77 -6.05 26.52
CA CYS A 54 7.72 -5.72 27.61
C CYS A 54 7.33 -6.34 28.96
N LEU A 55 6.05 -6.51 29.26
CA LEU A 55 5.58 -7.14 30.49
C LEU A 55 5.68 -8.67 30.48
N GLN A 56 5.86 -9.26 29.32
CA GLN A 56 6.12 -10.69 29.18
C GLN A 56 7.54 -11.04 29.63
N ASN A 57 7.78 -12.34 29.84
CA ASN A 57 9.10 -12.89 30.22
C ASN A 57 9.78 -12.09 31.34
N ARG A 58 9.20 -12.14 32.53
CA ARG A 58 9.69 -11.41 33.73
C ARG A 58 11.10 -11.82 34.19
N LYS A 59 11.68 -12.88 33.61
CA LYS A 59 13.04 -13.31 33.91
C LYS A 59 14.10 -12.44 33.22
N VAL A 60 13.74 -11.79 32.10
CA VAL A 60 14.58 -10.86 31.35
C VAL A 60 14.38 -9.46 31.89
N GLY A 61 15.45 -8.79 32.26
CA GLY A 61 15.43 -7.41 32.77
C GLY A 61 14.96 -6.42 31.71
N PHE A 62 14.52 -5.23 32.14
CA PHE A 62 14.05 -4.22 31.17
C PHE A 62 15.18 -3.71 30.27
N ASP A 63 16.39 -3.53 30.81
CA ASP A 63 17.57 -3.10 30.03
C ASP A 63 17.91 -4.11 28.91
N GLU A 64 17.86 -5.42 29.23
CA GLU A 64 18.08 -6.47 28.24
C GLU A 64 16.97 -6.45 27.17
N LYS A 65 15.72 -6.16 27.53
CA LYS A 65 14.63 -5.97 26.56
C LYS A 65 14.85 -4.76 25.68
N LEU A 66 15.40 -3.66 26.20
CA LEU A 66 15.80 -2.49 25.42
C LEU A 66 16.90 -2.85 24.39
N GLU A 67 17.89 -3.65 24.79
CA GLU A 67 18.91 -4.13 23.85
C GLU A 67 18.33 -5.02 22.75
N ILE A 68 17.40 -5.93 23.08
CA ILE A 68 16.69 -6.77 22.11
C ILE A 68 15.94 -5.90 21.11
N MET A 69 15.15 -4.93 21.61
CA MET A 69 14.42 -3.97 20.77
C MET A 69 15.36 -3.14 19.90
N GLY A 70 16.47 -2.62 20.49
CA GLY A 70 17.48 -1.86 19.77
C GLY A 70 18.10 -2.64 18.62
N ARG A 71 18.41 -3.93 18.83
CA ARG A 71 18.88 -4.82 17.76
C ARG A 71 17.83 -5.00 16.66
N GLY A 72 16.54 -5.12 17.02
CA GLY A 72 15.46 -5.21 16.05
C GLY A 72 15.28 -3.94 15.21
N ILE A 73 15.28 -2.78 15.85
CA ILE A 73 15.16 -1.47 15.18
C ILE A 73 16.41 -1.18 14.33
N GLY A 74 17.60 -1.55 14.82
CA GLY A 74 18.88 -1.36 14.14
C GLY A 74 19.14 -2.33 12.98
N ASP A 75 18.21 -3.20 12.64
CA ASP A 75 18.32 -4.06 11.46
C ASP A 75 18.50 -3.20 10.19
N LYS A 76 19.45 -3.63 9.33
CA LYS A 76 19.80 -2.90 8.11
C LYS A 76 18.56 -2.64 7.23
N ASN A 77 17.66 -3.60 7.15
CA ASN A 77 16.46 -3.47 6.31
C ASN A 77 15.51 -2.42 6.88
N ILE A 78 15.35 -2.35 8.20
CA ILE A 78 14.52 -1.33 8.87
C ILE A 78 15.09 0.07 8.64
N ILE A 79 16.40 0.25 8.86
CA ILE A 79 17.07 1.54 8.64
C ILE A 79 16.95 1.98 7.17
N THR A 80 17.19 1.05 6.23
CA THR A 80 17.03 1.34 4.79
C THR A 80 15.60 1.75 4.46
N MET A 81 14.61 1.05 4.99
CA MET A 81 13.19 1.34 4.81
C MET A 81 12.83 2.75 5.31
N LEU A 82 13.28 3.12 6.52
CA LEU A 82 13.05 4.45 7.08
C LEU A 82 13.64 5.56 6.18
N LEU A 83 14.87 5.39 5.71
CA LEU A 83 15.52 6.36 4.81
C LEU A 83 14.77 6.49 3.48
N ILE A 84 14.27 5.38 2.92
CA ILE A 84 13.49 5.42 1.68
C ILE A 84 12.15 6.11 1.92
N PHE A 85 11.46 5.86 3.03
CA PHE A 85 10.22 6.57 3.35
C PHE A 85 10.42 8.08 3.44
N LEU A 86 11.49 8.53 4.12
CA LEU A 86 11.79 9.96 4.25
C LEU A 86 12.13 10.61 2.89
N THR A 87 12.92 9.94 2.04
CA THR A 87 13.22 10.46 0.68
C THR A 87 12.00 10.45 -0.22
N ALA A 88 11.16 9.42 -0.17
CA ALA A 88 9.91 9.37 -0.92
C ALA A 88 8.94 10.48 -0.48
N GLY A 89 8.80 10.72 0.83
CA GLY A 89 8.03 11.84 1.35
C GLY A 89 8.55 13.19 0.87
N THR A 90 9.88 13.37 0.87
CA THR A 90 10.51 14.58 0.31
C THR A 90 10.17 14.76 -1.17
N PHE A 91 10.25 13.71 -1.98
CA PHE A 91 9.88 13.75 -3.39
C PHE A 91 8.43 14.21 -3.58
N VAL A 92 7.48 13.59 -2.87
CA VAL A 92 6.06 13.95 -2.93
C VAL A 92 5.85 15.43 -2.52
N GLY A 93 6.54 15.91 -1.48
CA GLY A 93 6.51 17.30 -1.06
C GLY A 93 6.99 18.27 -2.15
N VAL A 94 8.08 17.90 -2.85
CA VAL A 94 8.67 18.74 -3.91
C VAL A 94 7.78 18.85 -5.14
N VAL A 95 7.33 17.70 -5.69
CA VAL A 95 6.55 17.71 -6.94
C VAL A 95 5.12 18.21 -6.73
N GLY A 96 4.60 18.08 -5.52
CA GLY A 96 3.31 18.61 -5.15
C GLY A 96 2.12 17.97 -5.89
N ARG A 97 0.95 18.51 -5.61
CA ARG A 97 -0.33 18.06 -6.18
C ARG A 97 -0.47 18.48 -7.65
N SER A 98 0.02 19.67 -8.03
CA SER A 98 -0.11 20.23 -9.37
C SER A 98 0.60 19.41 -10.44
N SER A 99 1.76 18.82 -10.13
CA SER A 99 2.46 17.93 -11.06
C SER A 99 1.69 16.63 -11.31
N ALA A 100 1.12 16.03 -10.24
CA ALA A 100 0.29 14.84 -10.37
C ALA A 100 -1.00 15.13 -11.16
N GLU A 101 -1.64 16.29 -10.93
CA GLU A 101 -2.79 16.77 -11.69
C GLU A 101 -2.44 16.96 -13.17
N SER A 102 -1.29 17.55 -13.48
CA SER A 102 -0.84 17.73 -14.86
C SER A 102 -0.67 16.39 -15.59
N VAL A 103 -0.14 15.35 -14.92
CA VAL A 103 -0.07 14.00 -15.48
C VAL A 103 -1.47 13.45 -15.77
N ALA A 104 -2.40 13.57 -14.81
CA ALA A 104 -3.76 13.09 -14.94
C ALA A 104 -4.51 13.77 -16.09
N TYR A 105 -4.50 15.09 -16.13
CA TYR A 105 -5.24 15.89 -17.13
C TYR A 105 -4.66 15.75 -18.53
N PHE A 106 -3.34 15.64 -18.68
CA PHE A 106 -2.70 15.35 -19.94
C PHE A 106 -3.25 14.06 -20.55
N MET A 107 -3.36 12.99 -19.77
CA MET A 107 -3.89 11.73 -20.27
C MET A 107 -5.38 11.81 -20.60
N LEU A 108 -6.18 12.55 -19.80
CA LEU A 108 -7.61 12.73 -20.06
C LEU A 108 -7.91 13.61 -21.29
N SER A 109 -6.96 14.50 -21.70
CA SER A 109 -7.15 15.38 -22.85
C SER A 109 -7.06 14.67 -24.22
N ILE A 110 -6.52 13.46 -24.25
CA ILE A 110 -6.18 12.77 -25.52
C ILE A 110 -7.34 11.85 -26.01
N ILE A 111 -8.31 11.47 -25.17
CA ILE A 111 -9.22 10.33 -25.40
C ILE A 111 -10.73 10.72 -25.44
N PRO A 112 -11.54 10.09 -26.36
CA PRO A 112 -12.99 10.39 -26.49
C PRO A 112 -13.82 10.04 -25.26
N ALA A 113 -14.94 10.76 -25.01
CA ALA A 113 -15.78 10.67 -23.81
C ALA A 113 -16.25 9.24 -23.45
N ARG A 114 -16.52 8.37 -24.41
CA ARG A 114 -16.93 6.96 -24.16
C ARG A 114 -15.89 6.14 -23.43
N PHE A 115 -14.61 6.56 -23.48
CA PHE A 115 -13.52 5.90 -22.81
C PHE A 115 -13.17 6.57 -21.47
N ALA A 116 -13.90 7.61 -21.04
CA ALA A 116 -13.53 8.42 -19.87
C ALA A 116 -13.27 7.59 -18.60
N VAL A 117 -14.13 6.60 -18.33
CA VAL A 117 -13.97 5.73 -17.15
C VAL A 117 -12.74 4.82 -17.29
N ALA A 118 -12.48 4.29 -18.49
CA ALA A 118 -11.28 3.50 -18.76
C ALA A 118 -10.02 4.36 -18.67
N VAL A 119 -10.11 5.62 -19.13
CA VAL A 119 -9.00 6.59 -18.97
C VAL A 119 -8.74 6.90 -17.51
N LEU A 120 -9.76 7.10 -16.68
CA LEU A 120 -9.60 7.27 -15.24
C LEU A 120 -8.82 6.10 -14.62
N PHE A 121 -9.14 4.87 -15.01
CA PHE A 121 -8.40 3.69 -14.55
C PHE A 121 -6.92 3.75 -14.99
N VAL A 122 -6.65 4.00 -16.29
CA VAL A 122 -5.29 4.05 -16.83
C VAL A 122 -4.49 5.21 -16.24
N VAL A 123 -5.11 6.40 -16.11
CA VAL A 123 -4.48 7.56 -15.46
C VAL A 123 -4.16 7.25 -14.01
N ALA A 124 -5.08 6.63 -13.29
CA ALA A 124 -4.85 6.22 -11.90
C ALA A 124 -3.70 5.21 -11.79
N CYS A 125 -3.60 4.24 -12.73
CA CYS A 125 -2.45 3.33 -12.82
C CYS A 125 -1.13 4.09 -12.94
N PHE A 126 -1.07 5.04 -13.89
CA PHE A 126 0.15 5.82 -14.14
C PHE A 126 0.51 6.72 -12.96
N VAL A 127 -0.45 7.51 -12.48
CA VAL A 127 -0.25 8.46 -11.38
C VAL A 127 0.16 7.72 -10.10
N SER A 128 -0.51 6.62 -9.76
CA SER A 128 -0.19 5.86 -8.57
C SER A 128 1.18 5.17 -8.66
N THR A 129 1.54 4.65 -9.84
CA THR A 129 2.89 4.11 -10.06
C THR A 129 3.95 5.18 -9.85
N ALA A 130 3.69 6.40 -10.33
CA ALA A 130 4.60 7.53 -10.25
C ALA A 130 4.65 8.17 -8.84
N MET A 131 3.51 8.29 -8.15
CA MET A 131 3.44 8.84 -6.79
C MET A 131 3.84 7.84 -5.70
N GLY A 132 3.72 6.55 -5.96
CA GLY A 132 3.99 5.52 -4.96
C GLY A 132 2.97 5.47 -3.83
N THR A 133 1.73 5.88 -4.10
CA THR A 133 0.65 5.82 -3.09
C THR A 133 -0.73 5.69 -3.74
N SER A 134 -1.44 4.64 -3.38
CA SER A 134 -2.83 4.46 -3.79
C SER A 134 -3.77 5.47 -3.12
N VAL A 135 -3.60 5.72 -1.83
CA VAL A 135 -4.43 6.67 -1.06
C VAL A 135 -4.31 8.09 -1.63
N GLY A 136 -3.07 8.56 -1.88
CA GLY A 136 -2.82 9.86 -2.47
C GLY A 136 -3.44 10.01 -3.87
N THR A 137 -3.34 8.98 -4.69
CA THR A 137 -3.92 8.96 -6.04
C THR A 137 -5.45 8.96 -6.00
N ILE A 138 -6.07 8.19 -5.11
CA ILE A 138 -7.52 8.17 -4.91
C ILE A 138 -8.01 9.55 -4.48
N THR A 139 -7.35 10.18 -3.51
CA THR A 139 -7.69 11.55 -3.05
C THR A 139 -7.67 12.54 -4.21
N LEU A 140 -6.64 12.44 -5.06
CA LEU A 140 -6.45 13.33 -6.19
C LEU A 140 -7.48 13.15 -7.30
N LEU A 141 -7.75 11.89 -7.68
CA LEU A 141 -8.55 11.59 -8.89
C LEU A 141 -10.03 11.36 -8.61
N THR A 142 -10.44 11.10 -7.36
CA THR A 142 -11.86 10.91 -7.01
C THR A 142 -12.72 12.14 -7.34
N PRO A 143 -12.27 13.40 -7.10
CA PRO A 143 -13.01 14.59 -7.55
C PRO A 143 -13.24 14.61 -9.07
N ILE A 144 -12.24 14.20 -9.85
CA ILE A 144 -12.36 14.10 -11.31
C ILE A 144 -13.35 12.99 -11.69
N ALA A 145 -13.29 11.84 -11.00
CA ALA A 145 -14.23 10.74 -11.21
C ALA A 145 -15.68 11.15 -10.91
N ALA A 146 -15.90 11.93 -9.87
CA ALA A 146 -17.22 12.50 -9.54
C ALA A 146 -17.69 13.48 -10.63
N ALA A 147 -16.79 14.37 -11.09
CA ALA A 147 -17.10 15.30 -12.19
C ALA A 147 -17.41 14.57 -13.51
N VAL A 148 -16.66 13.53 -13.85
CA VAL A 148 -16.93 12.66 -15.01
C VAL A 148 -18.28 11.98 -14.87
N SER A 149 -18.63 11.46 -13.69
CA SER A 149 -19.95 10.85 -13.44
C SER A 149 -21.07 11.85 -13.67
N GLN A 150 -20.97 13.07 -13.12
CA GLN A 150 -22.00 14.11 -13.24
C GLN A 150 -22.17 14.61 -14.69
N SER A 151 -21.06 14.79 -15.42
CA SER A 151 -21.08 15.37 -16.77
C SER A 151 -21.37 14.35 -17.87
N SER A 152 -21.12 13.07 -17.65
CA SER A 152 -21.21 12.02 -18.66
C SER A 152 -22.35 11.02 -18.46
N GLY A 153 -23.00 11.04 -17.28
CA GLY A 153 -24.06 10.08 -16.91
C GLY A 153 -23.54 8.71 -16.47
N PHE A 154 -22.23 8.50 -16.37
CA PHE A 154 -21.70 7.25 -15.81
C PHE A 154 -22.01 7.10 -14.32
N SER A 155 -22.22 5.85 -13.88
CA SER A 155 -22.38 5.55 -12.45
C SER A 155 -21.18 6.07 -11.63
N LEU A 156 -21.47 6.85 -10.59
CA LEU A 156 -20.45 7.36 -9.66
C LEU A 156 -19.63 6.22 -9.07
N ALA A 157 -20.28 5.12 -8.67
CA ALA A 157 -19.62 3.94 -8.15
C ALA A 157 -18.63 3.31 -9.16
N LEU A 158 -18.96 3.30 -10.45
CA LEU A 158 -18.07 2.78 -11.48
C LEU A 158 -16.86 3.70 -11.70
N CYS A 159 -17.07 5.02 -11.72
CA CYS A 159 -15.98 6.00 -11.88
C CYS A 159 -15.02 5.94 -10.70
N VAL A 160 -15.53 5.95 -9.47
CA VAL A 160 -14.74 5.85 -8.24
C VAL A 160 -14.00 4.51 -8.15
N ALA A 161 -14.69 3.38 -8.40
CA ALA A 161 -14.08 2.06 -8.40
C ALA A 161 -12.96 1.93 -9.45
N SER A 162 -13.11 2.58 -10.61
CA SER A 162 -12.07 2.58 -11.66
C SER A 162 -10.82 3.35 -11.21
N VAL A 163 -10.98 4.50 -10.55
CA VAL A 163 -9.87 5.23 -9.94
C VAL A 163 -9.20 4.39 -8.86
N MET A 164 -9.98 3.79 -7.96
CA MET A 164 -9.45 2.93 -6.90
C MET A 164 -8.67 1.74 -7.48
N GLY A 165 -9.25 1.02 -8.42
CA GLY A 165 -8.59 -0.14 -9.05
C GLY A 165 -7.30 0.21 -9.78
N GLY A 166 -7.28 1.32 -10.52
CA GLY A 166 -6.08 1.84 -11.16
C GLY A 166 -5.02 2.28 -10.15
N SER A 167 -5.44 2.93 -9.07
CA SER A 167 -4.54 3.34 -7.99
C SER A 167 -3.90 2.14 -7.28
N MET A 168 -4.65 1.09 -7.08
CA MET A 168 -4.17 -0.17 -6.51
C MET A 168 -3.14 -0.86 -7.42
N PHE A 169 -3.40 -0.89 -8.74
CA PHE A 169 -2.44 -1.41 -9.71
C PHE A 169 -1.12 -0.63 -9.68
N GLY A 170 -1.23 0.70 -9.72
CA GLY A 170 -0.05 1.56 -9.73
C GLY A 170 0.79 1.44 -8.46
N ASP A 171 0.15 1.41 -7.31
CA ASP A 171 0.79 1.22 -6.01
C ASP A 171 1.54 -0.12 -5.94
N ASN A 172 0.89 -1.20 -6.37
CA ASN A 172 1.43 -2.55 -6.41
C ASN A 172 2.65 -2.70 -7.36
N LEU A 173 2.76 -1.88 -8.40
CA LEU A 173 3.88 -1.88 -9.35
C LEU A 173 4.86 -0.70 -9.17
N SER A 174 4.62 0.21 -8.22
CA SER A 174 5.52 1.32 -7.98
C SER A 174 6.83 0.88 -7.32
N PHE A 175 7.94 1.51 -7.74
CA PHE A 175 9.25 1.34 -7.10
C PHE A 175 9.39 2.18 -5.82
N ILE A 176 8.58 3.22 -5.69
CA ILE A 176 8.63 4.18 -4.58
C ILE A 176 7.46 4.01 -3.60
N SER A 177 6.58 3.05 -3.84
CA SER A 177 5.48 2.73 -2.94
C SER A 177 6.01 2.22 -1.61
N ASP A 178 5.42 2.69 -0.51
CA ASP A 178 5.73 2.26 0.83
C ASP A 178 5.46 0.75 1.03
N THR A 179 4.44 0.19 0.38
CA THR A 179 4.16 -1.25 0.37
C THR A 179 5.26 -2.05 -0.31
N THR A 180 5.70 -1.60 -1.49
CA THR A 180 6.82 -2.22 -2.23
C THR A 180 8.12 -2.14 -1.43
N ILE A 181 8.42 -0.97 -0.88
CA ILE A 181 9.61 -0.73 -0.04
C ILE A 181 9.59 -1.64 1.19
N ALA A 182 8.46 -1.69 1.91
CA ALA A 182 8.28 -2.53 3.07
C ALA A 182 8.46 -4.01 2.75
N ALA A 183 7.81 -4.51 1.69
CA ALA A 183 7.90 -5.90 1.27
C ALA A 183 9.32 -6.29 0.85
N CYS A 184 9.97 -5.50 0.00
CA CYS A 184 11.31 -5.79 -0.52
C CYS A 184 12.37 -5.76 0.58
N ASN A 185 12.36 -4.73 1.42
CA ASN A 185 13.35 -4.61 2.48
C ASN A 185 13.17 -5.69 3.55
N GLY A 186 11.92 -6.02 3.90
CA GLY A 186 11.64 -7.10 4.85
C GLY A 186 12.10 -8.48 4.36
N GLN A 187 11.99 -8.74 3.07
CA GLN A 187 12.42 -10.00 2.47
C GLN A 187 13.89 -9.99 2.01
N GLY A 188 14.54 -8.83 1.92
CA GLY A 188 15.93 -8.71 1.48
C GLY A 188 16.08 -8.93 -0.03
N CYS A 189 15.13 -8.45 -0.86
CA CYS A 189 15.22 -8.53 -2.31
C CYS A 189 15.25 -7.13 -2.95
N GLU A 190 15.72 -7.06 -4.19
CA GLU A 190 15.71 -5.82 -4.96
C GLU A 190 14.29 -5.49 -5.46
N MET A 191 13.93 -4.20 -5.45
CA MET A 191 12.63 -3.74 -5.93
C MET A 191 12.41 -4.06 -7.40
N LYS A 192 13.47 -4.06 -8.21
CA LYS A 192 13.45 -4.46 -9.61
C LYS A 192 13.02 -5.92 -9.80
N ASP A 193 13.49 -6.81 -8.94
CA ASP A 193 13.17 -8.24 -9.02
C ASP A 193 11.72 -8.50 -8.59
N LYS A 194 11.26 -7.83 -7.51
CA LYS A 194 9.86 -7.84 -7.09
C LYS A 194 8.96 -7.28 -8.18
N PHE A 195 9.33 -6.15 -8.81
CA PHE A 195 8.58 -5.57 -9.91
C PHE A 195 8.37 -6.55 -11.07
N ARG A 196 9.45 -7.21 -11.50
CA ARG A 196 9.38 -8.22 -12.59
C ARG A 196 8.47 -9.38 -12.25
N GLU A 197 8.52 -9.86 -11.01
CA GLU A 197 7.66 -10.94 -10.51
C GLU A 197 6.20 -10.48 -10.48
N ASN A 198 5.95 -9.30 -9.91
CA ASN A 198 4.63 -8.76 -9.69
C ASN A 198 3.95 -8.30 -11.00
N PHE A 199 4.72 -7.84 -11.95
CA PHE A 199 4.23 -7.39 -13.27
C PHE A 199 3.41 -8.47 -13.97
N TRP A 200 3.88 -9.72 -13.92
CA TRP A 200 3.19 -10.86 -14.54
C TRP A 200 1.93 -11.29 -13.80
N ILE A 201 1.75 -10.86 -12.56
CA ILE A 201 0.53 -11.09 -11.79
C ILE A 201 -0.45 -9.93 -11.99
N ALA A 202 0.03 -8.71 -11.88
CA ALA A 202 -0.77 -7.49 -11.86
C ALA A 202 -1.26 -7.07 -13.26
N LEU A 203 -0.41 -7.21 -14.30
CA LEU A 203 -0.76 -6.78 -15.65
C LEU A 203 -1.96 -7.54 -16.24
N PRO A 204 -2.02 -8.89 -16.18
CA PRO A 204 -3.20 -9.61 -16.67
C PRO A 204 -4.47 -9.21 -15.93
N ALA A 205 -4.39 -9.00 -14.60
CA ALA A 205 -5.52 -8.54 -13.79
C ALA A 205 -5.99 -7.14 -14.23
N ALA A 206 -5.05 -6.22 -14.49
CA ALA A 206 -5.37 -4.87 -14.96
C ALA A 206 -5.99 -4.89 -16.35
N ILE A 207 -5.49 -5.70 -17.28
CA ILE A 207 -6.04 -5.82 -18.63
C ILE A 207 -7.48 -6.34 -18.57
N VAL A 208 -7.74 -7.41 -17.81
CA VAL A 208 -9.10 -7.95 -17.65
C VAL A 208 -10.01 -6.92 -16.97
N SER A 209 -9.52 -6.22 -15.95
CA SER A 209 -10.27 -5.15 -15.29
C SER A 209 -10.63 -4.01 -16.25
N LEU A 210 -9.67 -3.58 -17.08
CA LEU A 210 -9.90 -2.56 -18.11
C LEU A 210 -10.97 -3.01 -19.11
N VAL A 211 -10.93 -4.27 -19.56
CA VAL A 211 -11.95 -4.85 -20.45
C VAL A 211 -13.33 -4.84 -19.78
N LEU A 212 -13.44 -5.20 -18.50
CA LEU A 212 -14.69 -5.18 -17.75
C LEU A 212 -15.21 -3.75 -17.57
N ILE A 213 -14.32 -2.77 -17.33
CA ILE A 213 -14.67 -1.35 -17.28
C ILE A 213 -15.19 -0.89 -18.64
N LEU A 214 -14.51 -1.21 -19.73
CA LEU A 214 -14.96 -0.86 -21.08
C LEU A 214 -16.32 -1.46 -21.40
N ILE A 215 -16.53 -2.74 -21.13
CA ILE A 215 -17.85 -3.39 -21.32
C ILE A 215 -18.95 -2.64 -20.53
N SER A 216 -18.64 -2.26 -19.27
CA SER A 216 -19.56 -1.51 -18.44
C SER A 216 -19.85 -0.12 -18.99
N SER A 217 -18.80 0.57 -19.51
CA SER A 217 -18.90 1.92 -20.10
C SER A 217 -19.68 1.92 -21.41
N PHE A 218 -19.48 0.91 -22.27
CA PHE A 218 -20.22 0.80 -23.53
C PHE A 218 -21.72 0.48 -23.36
N ARG A 219 -22.11 -0.05 -22.20
CA ARG A 219 -23.51 -0.32 -21.86
C ARG A 219 -24.22 0.87 -21.22
N ALA A 220 -23.49 1.92 -20.87
CA ALA A 220 -24.01 3.11 -20.24
C ALA A 220 -24.46 4.16 -21.28
N GLU A 221 -25.49 4.94 -20.96
CA GLU A 221 -25.90 6.13 -21.71
C GLU A 221 -25.01 7.31 -21.29
N ILE A 222 -24.42 8.04 -22.24
CA ILE A 222 -23.37 9.04 -21.99
C ILE A 222 -23.72 10.47 -22.47
N GLY A 223 -23.26 11.47 -21.69
CA GLY A 223 -23.20 12.91 -22.03
C GLY A 223 -21.80 13.35 -22.51
N THR A 224 -21.51 14.66 -22.49
CA THR A 224 -20.24 15.26 -22.94
C THR A 224 -19.25 15.47 -21.78
N ALA A 225 -17.96 15.18 -21.97
CA ALA A 225 -16.92 15.27 -20.95
C ALA A 225 -16.28 16.69 -20.80
N VAL A 226 -15.80 17.01 -19.61
CA VAL A 226 -15.14 18.29 -19.26
C VAL A 226 -13.61 18.20 -19.44
N THR A 227 -12.98 19.26 -19.98
CA THR A 227 -11.52 19.37 -20.16
C THR A 227 -10.86 20.22 -19.09
N HIS A 228 -9.64 19.87 -18.66
CA HIS A 228 -8.82 20.61 -17.70
C HIS A 228 -7.46 21.00 -18.29
N GLU A 229 -6.88 22.11 -17.81
CA GLU A 229 -5.55 22.56 -18.22
C GLU A 229 -4.46 21.74 -17.53
N TYR A 230 -3.34 21.50 -18.23
CA TYR A 230 -2.18 20.77 -17.72
C TYR A 230 -0.86 21.38 -18.18
N ASN A 231 0.22 21.10 -17.46
CA ASN A 231 1.56 21.59 -17.77
C ASN A 231 2.54 20.45 -18.00
N LEU A 232 3.02 20.31 -19.24
CA LEU A 232 3.92 19.23 -19.65
C LEU A 232 5.26 19.22 -18.88
N THR A 233 5.77 20.39 -18.47
CA THR A 233 7.04 20.44 -17.72
C THR A 233 6.92 19.85 -16.33
N GLN A 234 5.75 19.91 -15.71
CA GLN A 234 5.49 19.31 -14.40
C GLN A 234 5.41 17.78 -14.42
N ILE A 235 5.25 17.18 -15.60
CA ILE A 235 5.24 15.73 -15.78
C ILE A 235 6.67 15.15 -15.70
N ILE A 236 7.69 15.93 -16.06
CA ILE A 236 9.08 15.47 -16.19
C ILE A 236 9.62 14.74 -14.96
N PRO A 237 9.49 15.23 -13.71
CA PRO A 237 10.01 14.54 -12.53
C PRO A 237 9.43 13.12 -12.37
N TYR A 238 8.14 12.93 -12.63
CA TYR A 238 7.49 11.63 -12.56
C TYR A 238 8.01 10.68 -13.64
N VAL A 239 8.20 11.18 -14.87
CA VAL A 239 8.76 10.39 -15.98
C VAL A 239 10.19 9.95 -15.66
N LEU A 240 11.03 10.85 -15.11
CA LEU A 240 12.40 10.52 -14.73
C LEU A 240 12.47 9.44 -13.65
N VAL A 241 11.63 9.55 -12.61
CA VAL A 241 11.55 8.55 -11.53
C VAL A 241 11.06 7.21 -12.09
N LEU A 242 10.03 7.21 -12.92
CA LEU A 242 9.48 6.00 -13.51
C LEU A 242 10.49 5.30 -14.42
N VAL A 243 11.12 6.04 -15.34
CA VAL A 243 12.13 5.51 -16.27
C VAL A 243 13.36 5.03 -15.50
N GLY A 244 13.85 5.79 -14.52
CA GLY A 244 14.99 5.41 -13.69
C GLY A 244 14.71 4.13 -12.88
N GLY A 245 13.50 4.00 -12.33
CA GLY A 245 13.05 2.80 -11.62
C GLY A 245 13.00 1.56 -12.53
N ILE A 246 12.38 1.69 -13.70
CA ILE A 246 12.30 0.61 -14.69
C ILE A 246 13.70 0.20 -15.20
N ALA A 247 14.60 1.18 -15.39
CA ALA A 247 15.99 0.92 -15.78
C ALA A 247 16.80 0.20 -14.69
N GLY A 248 16.29 0.14 -13.46
CA GLY A 248 16.90 -0.56 -12.33
C GLY A 248 18.03 0.21 -11.68
N PHE A 249 18.00 1.54 -11.75
CA PHE A 249 18.89 2.37 -10.95
C PHE A 249 18.59 2.25 -9.46
N ASN A 250 19.58 2.61 -8.64
CA ASN A 250 19.40 2.64 -7.19
C ASN A 250 18.24 3.58 -6.81
N VAL A 251 17.33 3.11 -5.95
CA VAL A 251 16.11 3.84 -5.57
C VAL A 251 16.39 5.23 -4.98
N PHE A 252 17.48 5.38 -4.20
CA PHE A 252 17.86 6.69 -3.66
C PHE A 252 18.27 7.67 -4.77
N LEU A 253 19.04 7.20 -5.79
CA LEU A 253 19.42 8.04 -6.93
C LEU A 253 18.19 8.42 -7.77
N VAL A 254 17.26 7.50 -7.96
CA VAL A 254 16.00 7.74 -8.67
C VAL A 254 15.18 8.80 -7.95
N LEU A 255 14.96 8.66 -6.66
CA LEU A 255 14.22 9.63 -5.84
C LEU A 255 14.93 10.99 -5.80
N LEU A 256 16.26 10.99 -5.61
CA LEU A 256 17.06 12.22 -5.61
C LEU A 256 16.96 12.96 -6.95
N THR A 257 17.00 12.23 -8.08
CA THR A 257 16.82 12.81 -9.41
C THR A 257 15.43 13.44 -9.55
N GLY A 258 14.40 12.77 -9.05
CA GLY A 258 13.03 13.30 -9.01
C GLY A 258 12.91 14.55 -8.13
N ILE A 259 13.52 14.54 -6.94
CA ILE A 259 13.55 15.69 -6.02
C ILE A 259 14.24 16.89 -6.68
N VAL A 260 15.45 16.68 -7.22
CA VAL A 260 16.23 17.75 -7.82
C VAL A 260 15.54 18.32 -9.06
N SER A 261 15.08 17.46 -9.99
CA SER A 261 14.38 17.91 -11.19
C SER A 261 13.07 18.60 -10.86
N GLY A 262 12.31 18.07 -9.89
CA GLY A 262 11.06 18.66 -9.42
C GLY A 262 11.31 20.04 -8.79
N ALA A 263 12.29 20.16 -7.89
CA ALA A 263 12.64 21.43 -7.26
C ALA A 263 13.07 22.48 -8.29
N VAL A 264 13.95 22.11 -9.24
CA VAL A 264 14.40 23.02 -10.31
C VAL A 264 13.21 23.48 -11.16
N ILE A 265 12.34 22.58 -11.58
CA ILE A 265 11.18 22.92 -12.41
C ILE A 265 10.20 23.81 -11.66
N MET A 266 9.83 23.47 -10.43
CA MET A 266 8.84 24.23 -9.66
C MET A 266 9.35 25.64 -9.31
N LEU A 267 10.64 25.78 -8.96
CA LEU A 267 11.29 27.08 -8.72
C LEU A 267 11.43 27.89 -10.01
N ALA A 268 11.88 27.27 -11.11
CA ALA A 268 12.05 27.95 -12.40
C ALA A 268 10.72 28.46 -12.98
N MET A 269 9.63 27.75 -12.71
CA MET A 269 8.28 28.15 -13.11
C MET A 269 7.67 29.20 -12.17
N GLY A 270 8.34 29.56 -11.09
CA GLY A 270 7.82 30.52 -10.10
C GLY A 270 6.57 30.05 -9.36
N GLN A 271 6.32 28.75 -9.33
CA GLN A 271 5.15 28.17 -8.65
C GLN A 271 5.30 28.13 -7.13
N VAL A 272 6.55 28.05 -6.66
CA VAL A 272 6.90 28.06 -5.25
C VAL A 272 8.15 28.92 -5.04
N THR A 273 8.24 29.56 -3.90
CA THR A 273 9.48 30.20 -3.45
C THR A 273 10.42 29.16 -2.84
N PRO A 274 11.74 29.46 -2.71
CA PRO A 274 12.67 28.55 -2.02
C PRO A 274 12.24 28.19 -0.59
N TYR A 275 11.61 29.13 0.12
CA TYR A 275 11.09 28.90 1.47
C TYR A 275 9.91 27.91 1.46
N GLU A 276 8.93 28.13 0.57
CA GLU A 276 7.78 27.23 0.40
C GLU A 276 8.21 25.83 -0.05
N MET A 277 9.24 25.74 -0.90
CA MET A 277 9.82 24.48 -1.32
C MET A 277 10.36 23.69 -0.12
N LEU A 278 11.14 24.35 0.76
CA LEU A 278 11.66 23.68 1.97
C LEU A 278 10.53 23.30 2.94
N ALA A 279 9.52 24.14 3.09
CA ALA A 279 8.35 23.84 3.89
C ALA A 279 7.57 22.63 3.34
N ALA A 280 7.40 22.55 2.01
CA ALA A 280 6.76 21.43 1.33
C ALA A 280 7.56 20.12 1.46
N MET A 281 8.90 20.19 1.35
CA MET A 281 9.78 19.05 1.65
C MET A 281 9.58 18.56 3.10
N GLY A 282 9.56 19.47 4.07
CA GLY A 282 9.32 19.16 5.47
C GLY A 282 7.94 18.54 5.72
N SER A 283 6.92 19.04 5.07
CA SER A 283 5.56 18.50 5.11
C SER A 283 5.52 17.08 4.55
N GLY A 284 6.16 16.83 3.40
CA GLY A 284 6.25 15.49 2.82
C GLY A 284 6.97 14.48 3.72
N VAL A 285 8.08 14.90 4.36
CA VAL A 285 8.77 14.09 5.37
C VAL A 285 7.84 13.79 6.56
N SER A 286 7.14 14.81 7.06
CA SER A 286 6.20 14.67 8.18
C SER A 286 5.03 13.74 7.85
N GLY A 287 4.58 13.72 6.60
CA GLY A 287 3.55 12.79 6.12
C GLY A 287 3.94 11.33 6.22
N MET A 288 5.25 11.00 6.27
CA MET A 288 5.76 9.64 6.46
C MET A 288 5.97 9.26 7.94
N PHE A 289 5.70 10.17 8.88
CA PHE A 289 5.99 9.96 10.30
C PHE A 289 5.29 8.71 10.86
N GLU A 290 3.99 8.57 10.59
CA GLU A 290 3.21 7.44 11.11
C GLU A 290 3.76 6.11 10.57
N THR A 291 4.04 6.02 9.27
CA THR A 291 4.61 4.82 8.63
C THR A 291 5.99 4.48 9.21
N CYS A 292 6.85 5.48 9.41
CA CYS A 292 8.15 5.30 10.04
C CYS A 292 8.02 4.80 11.49
N MET A 293 7.14 5.42 12.29
CA MET A 293 6.94 5.02 13.69
C MET A 293 6.34 3.61 13.79
N VAL A 294 5.41 3.25 12.93
CA VAL A 294 4.89 1.89 12.86
C VAL A 294 6.00 0.89 12.56
N ALA A 295 6.86 1.16 11.57
CA ALA A 295 7.98 0.29 11.25
C ALA A 295 8.93 0.07 12.45
N VAL A 296 9.25 1.14 13.18
CA VAL A 296 10.08 1.09 14.40
C VAL A 296 9.42 0.26 15.50
N LEU A 297 8.15 0.54 15.82
CA LEU A 297 7.42 -0.14 16.90
C LEU A 297 7.19 -1.62 16.59
N VAL A 298 6.87 -1.95 15.33
CA VAL A 298 6.72 -3.34 14.88
C VAL A 298 8.04 -4.07 14.96
N ALA A 299 9.16 -3.47 14.52
CA ALA A 299 10.48 -4.09 14.60
C ALA A 299 10.87 -4.40 16.05
N ALA A 300 10.62 -3.46 16.98
CA ALA A 300 10.85 -3.64 18.40
C ALA A 300 9.98 -4.78 18.98
N MET A 301 8.69 -4.76 18.69
CA MET A 301 7.74 -5.78 19.14
C MET A 301 8.09 -7.16 18.57
N CYS A 302 8.39 -7.26 17.28
CA CYS A 302 8.78 -8.51 16.63
C CYS A 302 10.08 -9.10 17.19
N ALA A 303 11.07 -8.25 17.55
CA ALA A 303 12.29 -8.71 18.20
C ALA A 303 11.98 -9.38 19.54
N LEU A 304 11.14 -8.81 20.39
CA LEU A 304 10.71 -9.41 21.65
C LEU A 304 9.89 -10.69 21.45
N ILE A 305 8.98 -10.72 20.47
CA ILE A 305 8.19 -11.91 20.13
C ILE A 305 9.09 -13.05 19.68
N ARG A 306 10.11 -12.75 18.85
CA ARG A 306 11.08 -13.73 18.37
C ARG A 306 11.90 -14.31 19.52
N GLU A 307 12.45 -13.47 20.39
CA GLU A 307 13.23 -13.91 21.55
C GLU A 307 12.41 -14.80 22.49
N ASN A 308 11.11 -14.55 22.61
CA ASN A 308 10.18 -15.36 23.39
C ASN A 308 9.67 -16.61 22.64
N GLY A 309 10.14 -16.90 21.42
CA GLY A 309 9.74 -18.08 20.62
C GLY A 309 8.32 -18.01 20.05
N GLY A 310 7.77 -16.80 19.90
CA GLY A 310 6.41 -16.62 19.38
C GLY A 310 6.27 -17.01 17.92
N PHE A 311 7.28 -16.75 17.10
CA PHE A 311 7.27 -17.12 15.69
C PHE A 311 7.32 -18.64 15.46
N ASP A 312 8.01 -19.40 16.34
CA ASP A 312 8.02 -20.88 16.29
C ASP A 312 6.59 -21.45 16.36
N VAL A 313 5.73 -20.84 17.22
CA VAL A 313 4.34 -21.29 17.36
C VAL A 313 3.53 -20.99 16.11
N LEU A 314 3.75 -19.83 15.51
CA LEU A 314 3.04 -19.42 14.30
C LEU A 314 3.46 -20.30 13.11
N LEU A 315 4.76 -20.56 12.96
CA LEU A 315 5.30 -21.52 11.99
C LEU A 315 4.69 -22.91 12.18
N ASP A 316 4.64 -23.42 13.41
CA ASP A 316 4.00 -24.72 13.71
C ASP A 316 2.53 -24.78 13.23
N VAL A 317 1.76 -23.71 13.39
CA VAL A 317 0.36 -23.64 12.92
C VAL A 317 0.30 -23.64 11.40
N ILE A 318 1.12 -22.81 10.76
CA ILE A 318 1.15 -22.68 9.29
C ILE A 318 1.60 -24.00 8.64
N HIS A 319 2.66 -24.64 9.16
CA HIS A 319 3.14 -25.95 8.67
C HIS A 319 2.10 -27.05 8.78
N ARG A 320 1.18 -26.98 9.76
CA ARG A 320 0.07 -27.94 9.87
C ARG A 320 -1.00 -27.72 8.82
N VAL A 321 -1.28 -26.46 8.48
CA VAL A 321 -2.35 -26.07 7.56
C VAL A 321 -1.86 -26.06 6.12
N PHE A 322 -0.71 -25.44 5.87
CA PHE A 322 -0.14 -25.24 4.54
C PHE A 322 1.07 -26.16 4.32
N LYS A 323 0.90 -27.19 3.49
CA LYS A 323 1.95 -28.15 3.21
C LYS A 323 2.52 -27.97 1.80
N GLY A 324 3.85 -27.83 1.71
CA GLY A 324 4.57 -27.69 0.46
C GLY A 324 4.58 -26.24 -0.12
N SER A 325 5.42 -26.00 -1.13
CA SER A 325 5.75 -24.67 -1.62
C SER A 325 4.54 -23.89 -2.14
N LYS A 326 3.64 -24.50 -2.91
CA LYS A 326 2.45 -23.79 -3.46
C LYS A 326 1.47 -23.39 -2.35
N SER A 327 1.21 -24.29 -1.41
CA SER A 327 0.36 -24.02 -0.27
C SER A 327 0.98 -22.99 0.68
N GLY A 328 2.30 -23.03 0.88
CA GLY A 328 3.05 -22.04 1.66
C GLY A 328 2.93 -20.61 1.07
N GLN A 329 2.97 -20.47 -0.26
CA GLN A 329 2.73 -19.19 -0.92
C GLN A 329 1.32 -18.63 -0.63
N LEU A 330 0.30 -19.48 -0.69
CA LEU A 330 -1.05 -19.09 -0.30
C LEU A 330 -1.11 -18.72 1.19
N GLY A 331 -0.37 -19.45 2.04
CA GLY A 331 -0.23 -19.15 3.47
C GLY A 331 0.33 -17.76 3.75
N VAL A 332 1.39 -17.35 3.03
CA VAL A 332 1.93 -15.97 3.08
C VAL A 332 0.86 -14.95 2.69
N GLY A 333 0.13 -15.20 1.60
CA GLY A 333 -0.94 -14.33 1.14
C GLY A 333 -2.06 -14.19 2.17
N ILE A 334 -2.54 -15.30 2.74
CA ILE A 334 -3.58 -15.29 3.77
C ILE A 334 -3.11 -14.58 5.04
N LEU A 335 -1.85 -14.78 5.45
CA LEU A 335 -1.28 -14.11 6.61
C LEU A 335 -1.38 -12.59 6.48
N VAL A 336 -0.86 -12.03 5.39
CA VAL A 336 -0.87 -10.58 5.20
C VAL A 336 -2.29 -10.04 5.01
N ALA A 337 -3.16 -10.79 4.34
CA ALA A 337 -4.57 -10.41 4.17
C ALA A 337 -5.30 -10.30 5.52
N LEU A 338 -5.11 -11.25 6.43
CA LEU A 338 -5.68 -11.21 7.78
C LEU A 338 -5.14 -10.04 8.60
N LEU A 339 -3.84 -9.75 8.49
CA LEU A 339 -3.24 -8.60 9.16
C LEU A 339 -3.76 -7.28 8.57
N ASP A 340 -3.98 -7.21 7.26
CA ASP A 340 -4.53 -6.02 6.62
C ASP A 340 -5.99 -5.77 7.03
N VAL A 341 -6.80 -6.82 7.09
CA VAL A 341 -8.17 -6.72 7.68
C VAL A 341 -8.12 -6.17 9.11
N ALA A 342 -7.13 -6.57 9.89
CA ALA A 342 -6.99 -6.11 11.28
C ALA A 342 -6.49 -4.67 11.39
N THR A 343 -5.57 -4.25 10.53
CA THR A 343 -4.91 -2.94 10.58
C THR A 343 -5.59 -1.88 9.73
N ALA A 344 -6.40 -2.30 8.76
CA ALA A 344 -6.98 -1.45 7.71
C ALA A 344 -5.93 -0.64 6.93
N ASN A 345 -4.69 -1.15 6.89
CA ASN A 345 -3.56 -0.51 6.24
C ASN A 345 -2.56 -1.56 5.72
N ASN A 346 -2.41 -1.63 4.40
CA ASN A 346 -1.60 -2.64 3.73
C ASN A 346 -0.10 -2.54 4.05
N THR A 347 0.46 -1.35 4.16
CA THR A 347 1.88 -1.16 4.54
C THR A 347 2.15 -1.74 5.93
N VAL A 348 1.27 -1.44 6.87
CA VAL A 348 1.35 -1.96 8.25
C VAL A 348 1.24 -3.48 8.25
N ALA A 349 0.28 -4.04 7.52
CA ALA A 349 0.10 -5.49 7.40
C ALA A 349 1.34 -6.17 6.83
N ILE A 350 1.97 -5.59 5.80
CA ILE A 350 3.22 -6.10 5.20
C ILE A 350 4.37 -6.06 6.22
N VAL A 351 4.56 -4.93 6.92
CA VAL A 351 5.62 -4.81 7.92
C VAL A 351 5.46 -5.85 9.03
N MET A 352 4.23 -6.08 9.50
CA MET A 352 3.94 -7.11 10.50
C MET A 352 4.15 -8.53 9.97
N ALA A 353 3.76 -8.79 8.72
CA ALA A 353 3.87 -10.12 8.11
C ALA A 353 5.32 -10.49 7.76
N ASN A 354 6.18 -9.50 7.46
CA ASN A 354 7.51 -9.70 6.90
C ASN A 354 8.39 -10.71 7.68
N PRO A 355 8.55 -10.63 9.00
CA PRO A 355 9.41 -11.57 9.72
C PRO A 355 8.93 -13.00 9.57
N ILE A 356 7.62 -13.21 9.66
CA ILE A 356 6.97 -14.53 9.57
C ILE A 356 7.05 -15.05 8.13
N ALA A 357 6.73 -14.20 7.16
CA ALA A 357 6.79 -14.55 5.75
C ALA A 357 8.20 -14.94 5.30
N LYS A 358 9.24 -14.32 5.89
CA LYS A 358 10.64 -14.66 5.62
C LYS A 358 10.99 -16.05 6.12
N GLU A 359 10.60 -16.40 7.35
CA GLU A 359 10.80 -17.73 7.89
C GLU A 359 10.05 -18.79 7.07
N MET A 360 8.80 -18.52 6.68
CA MET A 360 8.05 -19.40 5.77
C MET A 360 8.72 -19.55 4.40
N ALA A 361 9.30 -18.48 3.87
CA ALA A 361 10.01 -18.51 2.59
C ALA A 361 11.21 -19.43 2.64
N ASP A 362 11.99 -19.37 3.72
CA ASP A 362 13.14 -20.23 3.93
C ASP A 362 12.72 -21.71 4.05
N ASP A 363 11.68 -22.01 4.83
CA ASP A 363 11.19 -23.37 5.06
C ASP A 363 10.56 -24.02 3.81
N TYR A 364 9.83 -23.23 3.02
CA TYR A 364 9.17 -23.73 1.80
C TYR A 364 9.96 -23.45 0.52
N GLN A 365 11.19 -22.94 0.63
CA GLN A 365 12.08 -22.60 -0.48
C GLN A 365 11.40 -21.65 -1.49
N ILE A 366 10.69 -20.65 -0.98
CA ILE A 366 10.09 -19.58 -1.77
C ILE A 366 11.13 -18.46 -1.90
N THR A 367 11.38 -17.99 -3.12
CA THR A 367 12.37 -16.91 -3.30
C THR A 367 11.92 -15.61 -2.64
N PRO A 368 12.86 -14.80 -2.08
CA PRO A 368 12.54 -13.52 -1.43
C PRO A 368 11.70 -12.57 -2.30
N ARG A 369 12.01 -12.48 -3.59
CA ARG A 369 11.25 -11.67 -4.56
C ARG A 369 9.79 -12.14 -4.70
N LYS A 370 9.57 -13.46 -4.68
CA LYS A 370 8.22 -14.05 -4.76
C LYS A 370 7.44 -13.76 -3.49
N THR A 371 8.08 -13.93 -2.32
CA THR A 371 7.47 -13.63 -1.03
C THR A 371 7.09 -12.16 -0.91
N ALA A 372 7.98 -11.24 -1.31
CA ALA A 372 7.69 -9.81 -1.37
C ALA A 372 6.52 -9.50 -2.33
N SER A 373 6.47 -10.14 -3.49
CA SER A 373 5.36 -9.99 -4.44
C SER A 373 4.03 -10.48 -3.85
N LEU A 374 4.02 -11.64 -3.16
CA LEU A 374 2.81 -12.17 -2.52
C LEU A 374 2.32 -11.29 -1.38
N LEU A 375 3.21 -10.79 -0.53
CA LEU A 375 2.87 -9.86 0.56
C LEU A 375 2.19 -8.61 0.00
N ASP A 376 2.78 -7.98 -1.00
CA ASP A 376 2.23 -6.77 -1.60
C ASP A 376 0.93 -7.04 -2.37
N THR A 377 0.87 -8.12 -3.14
CA THR A 377 -0.32 -8.47 -3.93
C THR A 377 -1.53 -8.79 -3.05
N PHE A 378 -1.37 -9.64 -2.03
CA PHE A 378 -2.50 -10.03 -1.19
C PHE A 378 -2.94 -8.94 -0.22
N SER A 379 -2.02 -8.09 0.26
CA SER A 379 -2.41 -6.89 1.02
C SER A 379 -3.16 -5.89 0.12
N CYS A 380 -2.72 -5.69 -1.12
CA CYS A 380 -3.43 -4.86 -2.09
C CYS A 380 -4.87 -5.37 -2.35
N ILE A 381 -5.05 -6.70 -2.51
CA ILE A 381 -6.37 -7.31 -2.69
C ILE A 381 -7.27 -7.02 -1.47
N SER A 382 -6.77 -7.26 -0.26
CA SER A 382 -7.53 -7.08 0.98
C SER A 382 -7.89 -5.62 1.19
N GLN A 383 -6.93 -4.71 1.08
CA GLN A 383 -7.11 -3.27 1.29
C GLN A 383 -8.19 -2.67 0.39
N GLY A 384 -8.29 -3.15 -0.86
CA GLY A 384 -9.28 -2.65 -1.80
C GLY A 384 -10.71 -3.01 -1.44
N VAL A 385 -10.94 -4.16 -0.81
CA VAL A 385 -12.28 -4.67 -0.51
C VAL A 385 -12.73 -4.44 0.93
N ILE A 386 -11.84 -3.95 1.80
CA ILE A 386 -12.19 -3.64 3.20
C ILE A 386 -13.04 -2.36 3.24
N PRO A 387 -14.32 -2.40 3.70
CA PRO A 387 -15.20 -1.23 3.70
C PRO A 387 -14.70 -0.06 4.54
N TYR A 388 -13.84 -0.34 5.50
CA TYR A 388 -13.21 0.61 6.43
C TYR A 388 -11.71 0.78 6.19
N GLY A 389 -11.20 0.28 5.08
CA GLY A 389 -9.80 0.46 4.69
C GLY A 389 -9.52 1.89 4.24
N ALA A 390 -8.26 2.33 4.38
CA ALA A 390 -7.82 3.69 4.07
C ALA A 390 -8.26 4.16 2.67
N GLN A 391 -8.09 3.31 1.66
CA GLN A 391 -8.45 3.59 0.28
C GLN A 391 -9.96 3.85 0.11
N MET A 392 -10.80 3.00 0.71
CA MET A 392 -12.25 3.09 0.62
C MET A 392 -12.78 4.34 1.29
N LEU A 393 -12.32 4.63 2.51
CA LEU A 393 -12.80 5.77 3.27
C LEU A 393 -12.38 7.10 2.63
N VAL A 394 -11.16 7.19 2.11
CA VAL A 394 -10.70 8.39 1.38
C VAL A 394 -11.54 8.62 0.12
N ALA A 395 -11.88 7.56 -0.62
CA ALA A 395 -12.74 7.66 -1.79
C ALA A 395 -14.14 8.18 -1.42
N ILE A 396 -14.74 7.64 -0.35
CA ILE A 396 -16.06 8.06 0.15
C ILE A 396 -16.00 9.51 0.64
N SER A 397 -14.99 9.88 1.43
CA SER A 397 -14.84 11.25 1.95
C SER A 397 -14.68 12.27 0.83
N ALA A 398 -13.86 11.96 -0.19
CA ALA A 398 -13.67 12.85 -1.33
C ALA A 398 -14.96 13.09 -2.14
N VAL A 399 -15.84 12.09 -2.22
CA VAL A 399 -17.17 12.25 -2.82
C VAL A 399 -18.08 13.11 -1.95
N HIS A 400 -18.08 12.88 -0.62
CA HIS A 400 -18.90 13.66 0.33
C HIS A 400 -18.51 15.13 0.35
N GLU A 401 -17.22 15.46 0.28
CA GLU A 401 -16.72 16.85 0.21
C GLU A 401 -17.26 17.60 -1.03
N LEU A 402 -17.64 16.88 -2.07
CA LEU A 402 -18.25 17.43 -3.28
C LEU A 402 -19.79 17.40 -3.26
N GLY A 403 -20.39 17.07 -2.11
CA GLY A 403 -21.85 16.98 -1.93
C GLY A 403 -22.48 15.72 -2.54
N GLY A 404 -21.68 14.72 -2.92
CA GLY A 404 -22.16 13.42 -3.39
C GLY A 404 -22.36 12.43 -2.24
N GLU A 405 -23.15 11.39 -2.49
CA GLU A 405 -23.33 10.28 -1.54
C GLU A 405 -22.95 8.96 -2.22
N ILE A 406 -22.08 8.20 -1.55
CA ILE A 406 -21.68 6.88 -1.99
C ILE A 406 -21.28 6.02 -0.79
N SER A 407 -21.54 4.71 -0.86
CA SER A 407 -21.15 3.75 0.18
C SER A 407 -20.15 2.73 -0.36
N ALA A 408 -19.37 2.12 0.54
CA ALA A 408 -18.45 1.03 0.21
C ALA A 408 -19.15 -0.12 -0.53
N PHE A 409 -20.39 -0.46 -0.13
CA PHE A 409 -21.17 -1.54 -0.72
C PHE A 409 -21.65 -1.25 -2.15
N GLN A 410 -21.67 0.02 -2.57
CA GLN A 410 -21.91 0.42 -3.97
C GLN A 410 -20.61 0.36 -4.80
N ILE A 411 -19.48 0.67 -4.19
CA ILE A 411 -18.16 0.68 -4.85
C ILE A 411 -17.64 -0.74 -5.08
N ILE A 412 -17.64 -1.59 -4.04
CA ILE A 412 -17.04 -2.94 -4.05
C ILE A 412 -17.50 -3.80 -5.25
N PRO A 413 -18.79 -3.86 -5.63
CA PRO A 413 -19.22 -4.66 -6.77
C PRO A 413 -18.72 -4.16 -8.13
N LYS A 414 -18.22 -2.92 -8.21
CA LYS A 414 -17.65 -2.29 -9.41
C LYS A 414 -16.13 -2.25 -9.38
N LEU A 415 -15.52 -2.66 -8.28
CA LEU A 415 -14.08 -2.68 -8.07
C LEU A 415 -13.49 -3.99 -8.64
N PHE A 416 -13.29 -4.04 -9.96
CA PHE A 416 -12.90 -5.26 -10.66
C PHE A 416 -11.46 -5.68 -10.36
N TYR A 417 -10.54 -4.71 -10.18
CA TYR A 417 -9.10 -5.02 -10.09
C TYR A 417 -8.71 -5.97 -8.96
N PRO A 418 -9.11 -5.80 -7.68
CA PRO A 418 -8.74 -6.73 -6.63
C PRO A 418 -9.26 -8.16 -6.87
N GLY A 419 -10.46 -8.28 -7.44
CA GLY A 419 -11.01 -9.59 -7.81
C GLY A 419 -10.19 -10.29 -8.90
N MET A 420 -9.82 -9.54 -9.95
CA MET A 420 -8.98 -10.07 -11.04
C MET A 420 -7.55 -10.33 -10.58
N LEU A 421 -7.03 -9.50 -9.67
CA LEU A 421 -5.71 -9.69 -9.05
C LEU A 421 -5.67 -10.98 -8.21
N PHE A 422 -6.73 -11.27 -7.47
CA PHE A 422 -6.85 -12.52 -6.72
C PHE A 422 -6.83 -13.74 -7.65
N VAL A 423 -7.65 -13.72 -8.71
CA VAL A 423 -7.68 -14.81 -9.71
C VAL A 423 -6.31 -14.98 -10.37
N SER A 424 -5.68 -13.89 -10.82
CA SER A 424 -4.34 -13.91 -11.41
C SER A 424 -3.30 -14.48 -10.45
N SER A 425 -3.36 -14.11 -9.16
CA SER A 425 -2.46 -14.60 -8.12
C SER A 425 -2.59 -16.12 -7.92
N LEU A 426 -3.82 -16.63 -7.89
CA LEU A 426 -4.06 -18.08 -7.78
C LEU A 426 -3.52 -18.83 -9.00
N ILE A 427 -3.73 -18.32 -10.21
CA ILE A 427 -3.15 -18.90 -11.43
C ILE A 427 -1.63 -18.93 -11.33
N PHE A 428 -1.03 -17.83 -10.87
CA PHE A 428 0.42 -17.71 -10.75
C PHE A 428 1.00 -18.66 -9.68
N ILE A 429 0.29 -18.91 -8.59
CA ILE A 429 0.69 -19.84 -7.54
C ILE A 429 0.56 -21.31 -8.00
N PHE A 430 -0.57 -21.66 -8.60
CA PHE A 430 -0.93 -23.05 -8.79
C PHE A 430 -0.64 -23.59 -10.20
N VAL A 431 -0.70 -22.74 -11.23
CA VAL A 431 -0.60 -23.18 -12.65
C VAL A 431 0.79 -22.93 -13.21
N ILE A 432 1.40 -21.76 -12.94
CA ILE A 432 2.68 -21.40 -13.53
C ILE A 432 3.83 -22.17 -12.85
N PRO A 433 4.67 -22.92 -13.61
CA PRO A 433 5.80 -23.62 -13.05
C PRO A 433 6.80 -22.65 -12.41
N GLN A 434 7.17 -22.91 -11.16
CA GLN A 434 8.17 -22.09 -10.49
C GLN A 434 9.56 -22.45 -11.01
N LYS A 435 10.33 -21.41 -11.38
CA LYS A 435 11.77 -21.57 -11.50
C LYS A 435 12.31 -21.66 -10.06
N THR A 436 12.60 -22.88 -9.62
CA THR A 436 13.37 -23.08 -8.38
C THR A 436 14.67 -22.31 -8.54
N GLY A 437 14.87 -21.29 -7.69
CA GLY A 437 16.15 -20.58 -7.64
C GLY A 437 17.25 -21.56 -7.22
N LYS A 438 18.14 -21.87 -8.15
CA LYS A 438 19.50 -22.32 -7.85
C LYS A 438 20.38 -21.11 -7.79
#